data_aa5661a3031623a88aa4ed8b97e1e63e
#
_entry.id   aa5661a3031623a88aa4ed8b97e1e63e
#
_cell.length_a   1.000
_cell.length_b   1.000
_cell.length_c   1.000
_cell.angle_alpha   90.00
_cell.angle_beta   90.00
_cell.angle_gamma   90.00
#
_symmetry.space_group_name_H-M   'P 1'
#
loop_
_entity.id
_entity.type
_entity.pdbx_description
1 polymer ?
#
loop_
_entity_poly.entity_id
_entity_poly.type
_entity_poly.pdbx_seq_one_letter_code
_entity_poly.pdbx_strand_id
1 'polypeptide(L)'
;MPNTWKIYLLAIISFLNGSSEYVIAGILDRIAEANNISVSSAGQLITVFSIAFGAGTPFLIAMTARLERKKLLVYALTIFSVINILIAIVSGYEMLMAGRIISALSAGVIQVTLLTLAAALAAPGKQGGAIATVVTGQSTALVVGVPIGRVVASHYDWNVLFVGLGVLGLLFTALALFTIPKTVAEEPVPLREQVKFLMQPRISAYLLITFLWLGSYSIVFTYISPYFLYAFGMSNKGVTTALFIFGIASAIGSKLGGFSTDKWGSFRTLTGGILLHAMALLLFPILGQFAFIFYILLIFWALSAWSSGAPIQFQLISLAPAAASIVLSLHSAFGQLGMAAGAGIGGIGVKNGLLNYIPWIGAFALAVSVIIIIADNLLSKRTQTKQTQSNLCVEK
;
A
#
# COMPACT_ATOMS: atom_id res chain seq x y z
N MET A 1 5.69 -7.16 -32.86
CA MET A 1 6.52 -6.34 -31.96
C MET A 1 6.22 -6.73 -30.52
N PRO A 2 7.18 -6.88 -29.66
CA PRO A 2 6.93 -7.30 -28.28
C PRO A 2 6.04 -6.26 -27.58
N ASN A 3 5.01 -6.74 -26.86
CA ASN A 3 4.11 -5.87 -26.07
C ASN A 3 4.80 -5.20 -24.87
N THR A 4 6.12 -5.27 -24.80
CA THR A 4 6.93 -4.81 -23.65
C THR A 4 6.71 -3.34 -23.33
N TRP A 5 6.64 -2.47 -24.33
CA TRP A 5 6.39 -1.05 -24.12
C TRP A 5 5.00 -0.75 -23.53
N LYS A 6 3.99 -1.60 -23.85
CA LYS A 6 2.66 -1.49 -23.27
C LYS A 6 2.67 -1.82 -21.78
N ILE A 7 3.49 -2.80 -21.38
CA ILE A 7 3.69 -3.12 -19.95
C ILE A 7 4.33 -1.94 -19.21
N TYR A 8 5.31 -1.26 -19.83
CA TYR A 8 5.86 -0.02 -19.25
C TYR A 8 4.82 1.10 -19.18
N LEU A 9 3.95 1.26 -20.15
CA LEU A 9 2.83 2.21 -20.08
C LEU A 9 1.93 1.88 -18.88
N LEU A 10 1.58 0.60 -18.66
CA LEU A 10 0.81 0.18 -17.49
C LEU A 10 1.55 0.48 -16.18
N ALA A 11 2.88 0.33 -16.14
CA ALA A 11 3.68 0.67 -14.98
C ALA A 11 3.70 2.19 -14.69
N ILE A 12 3.73 3.03 -15.72
CA ILE A 12 3.65 4.49 -15.56
C ILE A 12 2.25 4.91 -15.07
N ILE A 13 1.20 4.28 -15.56
CA ILE A 13 -0.17 4.49 -15.04
C ILE A 13 -0.26 4.05 -13.57
N SER A 14 0.39 2.93 -13.22
CA SER A 14 0.47 2.46 -11.83
C SER A 14 1.24 3.44 -10.93
N PHE A 15 2.31 4.05 -11.43
CA PHE A 15 3.03 5.14 -10.75
C PHE A 15 2.11 6.34 -10.49
N LEU A 16 1.35 6.79 -11.49
CA LEU A 16 0.40 7.89 -11.34
C LEU A 16 -0.66 7.57 -10.27
N ASN A 17 -1.20 6.35 -10.32
CA ASN A 17 -2.19 5.84 -9.37
C ASN A 17 -1.64 5.83 -7.94
N GLY A 18 -0.44 5.27 -7.73
CA GLY A 18 0.24 5.25 -6.44
C GLY A 18 0.63 6.66 -5.96
N SER A 19 0.98 7.57 -6.87
CA SER A 19 1.28 8.96 -6.50
C SER A 19 0.06 9.65 -5.91
N SER A 20 -1.14 9.46 -6.47
CA SER A 20 -2.39 9.98 -5.89
C SER A 20 -2.71 9.38 -4.52
N GLU A 21 -2.36 8.11 -4.30
CA GLU A 21 -2.56 7.43 -3.03
C GLU A 21 -1.66 7.99 -1.93
N TYR A 22 -0.36 8.12 -2.19
CA TYR A 22 0.64 8.37 -1.15
C TYR A 22 1.01 9.83 -0.96
N VAL A 23 0.81 10.70 -1.97
CA VAL A 23 1.26 12.10 -1.93
C VAL A 23 0.68 12.89 -0.76
N ILE A 24 -0.55 12.59 -0.35
CA ILE A 24 -1.23 13.30 0.75
C ILE A 24 -0.42 13.23 2.05
N ALA A 25 0.16 12.07 2.39
CA ALA A 25 0.99 11.96 3.58
C ALA A 25 2.20 12.91 3.56
N GLY A 26 2.76 13.16 2.37
CA GLY A 26 3.86 14.10 2.16
C GLY A 26 3.48 15.58 2.29
N ILE A 27 2.21 15.93 2.11
CA ILE A 27 1.71 17.32 2.08
C ILE A 27 0.56 17.57 3.06
N LEU A 28 0.39 16.71 4.06
CA LEU A 28 -0.75 16.71 4.96
C LEU A 28 -0.88 18.04 5.72
N ASP A 29 0.25 18.57 6.18
CA ASP A 29 0.36 19.88 6.83
C ASP A 29 -0.12 21.02 5.92
N ARG A 30 0.22 20.99 4.63
CA ARG A 30 -0.19 22.00 3.65
C ARG A 30 -1.70 21.98 3.39
N ILE A 31 -2.26 20.77 3.28
CA ILE A 31 -3.71 20.60 3.11
C ILE A 31 -4.46 21.10 4.36
N ALA A 32 -3.96 20.79 5.55
CA ALA A 32 -4.54 21.24 6.81
C ALA A 32 -4.55 22.76 6.90
N GLU A 33 -3.40 23.41 6.62
CA GLU A 33 -3.23 24.87 6.64
C GLU A 33 -4.16 25.55 5.62
N ALA A 34 -4.15 25.10 4.35
CA ALA A 34 -4.91 25.71 3.26
C ALA A 34 -6.44 25.61 3.45
N ASN A 35 -6.93 24.60 4.13
CA ASN A 35 -8.36 24.40 4.40
C ASN A 35 -8.79 24.82 5.80
N ASN A 36 -7.90 25.40 6.60
CA ASN A 36 -8.15 25.80 8.00
C ASN A 36 -8.73 24.65 8.86
N ILE A 37 -8.21 23.43 8.67
CA ILE A 37 -8.62 22.23 9.41
C ILE A 37 -7.46 21.69 10.25
N SER A 38 -7.79 20.85 11.22
CA SER A 38 -6.75 20.18 12.00
C SER A 38 -5.98 19.14 11.16
N VAL A 39 -4.71 18.89 11.53
CA VAL A 39 -3.89 17.83 10.94
C VAL A 39 -4.57 16.47 11.07
N SER A 40 -5.28 16.24 12.18
CA SER A 40 -6.09 15.04 12.39
C SER A 40 -7.23 14.92 11.37
N SER A 41 -7.94 16.02 11.09
CA SER A 41 -8.99 16.06 10.07
C SER A 41 -8.41 15.82 8.68
N ALA A 42 -7.28 16.42 8.34
CA ALA A 42 -6.60 16.17 7.08
C ALA A 42 -6.21 14.67 6.94
N GLY A 43 -5.79 14.01 8.01
CA GLY A 43 -5.48 12.58 8.03
C GLY A 43 -6.67 11.68 7.67
N GLN A 44 -7.91 12.12 7.93
CA GLN A 44 -9.11 11.38 7.54
C GLN A 44 -9.25 11.22 6.01
N LEU A 45 -8.61 12.08 5.20
CA LEU A 45 -8.54 11.93 3.74
C LEU A 45 -7.85 10.62 3.34
N ILE A 46 -6.86 10.16 4.11
CA ILE A 46 -6.18 8.86 3.90
C ILE A 46 -7.07 7.73 4.42
N THR A 47 -7.71 7.92 5.58
CA THR A 47 -8.64 6.94 6.16
C THR A 47 -9.77 6.60 5.18
N VAL A 48 -10.50 7.61 4.68
CA VAL A 48 -11.63 7.37 3.77
C VAL A 48 -11.18 6.80 2.43
N PHE A 49 -10.02 7.24 1.91
CA PHE A 49 -9.44 6.66 0.71
C PHE A 49 -9.17 5.17 0.90
N SER A 50 -8.49 4.79 1.97
CA SER A 50 -8.13 3.39 2.23
C SER A 50 -9.36 2.51 2.49
N ILE A 51 -10.40 3.01 3.18
CA ILE A 51 -11.67 2.28 3.34
C ILE A 51 -12.34 2.07 1.98
N ALA A 52 -12.49 3.14 1.20
CA ALA A 52 -13.14 3.08 -0.11
C ALA A 52 -12.37 2.16 -1.08
N PHE A 53 -11.03 2.23 -1.08
CA PHE A 53 -10.20 1.33 -1.87
C PHE A 53 -10.35 -0.13 -1.42
N GLY A 54 -10.14 -0.41 -0.12
CA GLY A 54 -10.11 -1.77 0.42
C GLY A 54 -11.46 -2.48 0.35
N ALA A 55 -12.54 -1.81 0.73
CA ALA A 55 -13.89 -2.38 0.72
C ALA A 55 -14.57 -2.25 -0.65
N GLY A 56 -14.37 -1.14 -1.35
CA GLY A 56 -15.07 -0.84 -2.59
C GLY A 56 -14.50 -1.57 -3.80
N THR A 57 -13.18 -1.77 -3.88
CA THR A 57 -12.54 -2.40 -5.04
C THR A 57 -13.06 -3.82 -5.32
N PRO A 58 -13.13 -4.76 -4.35
CA PRO A 58 -13.65 -6.10 -4.61
C PRO A 58 -15.09 -6.09 -5.13
N PHE A 59 -15.91 -5.19 -4.56
CA PHE A 59 -17.30 -5.04 -4.97
C PHE A 59 -17.41 -4.50 -6.42
N LEU A 60 -16.68 -3.44 -6.77
CA LEU A 60 -16.69 -2.87 -8.11
C LEU A 60 -16.12 -3.82 -9.15
N ILE A 61 -15.05 -4.55 -8.85
CA ILE A 61 -14.48 -5.56 -9.74
C ILE A 61 -15.49 -6.68 -10.00
N ALA A 62 -16.22 -7.14 -8.98
CA ALA A 62 -17.27 -8.15 -9.15
C ALA A 62 -18.42 -7.63 -10.03
N MET A 63 -18.89 -6.40 -9.81
CA MET A 63 -19.96 -5.77 -10.62
C MET A 63 -19.53 -5.54 -12.08
N THR A 64 -18.27 -5.23 -12.32
CA THR A 64 -17.73 -4.89 -13.64
C THR A 64 -17.03 -6.07 -14.31
N ALA A 65 -17.11 -7.28 -13.77
CA ALA A 65 -16.39 -8.45 -14.26
C ALA A 65 -16.70 -8.78 -15.74
N ARG A 66 -17.94 -8.52 -16.20
CA ARG A 66 -18.38 -8.73 -17.58
C ARG A 66 -17.88 -7.65 -18.55
N LEU A 67 -17.31 -6.55 -18.05
CA LEU A 67 -16.76 -5.50 -18.90
C LEU A 67 -15.38 -5.90 -19.45
N GLU A 68 -15.14 -5.57 -20.70
CA GLU A 68 -13.81 -5.68 -21.30
C GLU A 68 -12.78 -4.89 -20.49
N ARG A 69 -11.65 -5.51 -20.13
CA ARG A 69 -10.65 -4.91 -19.24
C ARG A 69 -10.08 -3.57 -19.76
N LYS A 70 -9.90 -3.42 -21.07
CA LYS A 70 -9.50 -2.13 -21.65
C LYS A 70 -10.54 -1.03 -21.39
N LYS A 71 -11.83 -1.32 -21.63
CA LYS A 71 -12.91 -0.33 -21.40
C LYS A 71 -12.99 0.03 -19.94
N LEU A 72 -12.86 -0.96 -19.03
CA LEU A 72 -12.87 -0.74 -17.60
C LEU A 72 -11.72 0.18 -17.17
N LEU A 73 -10.49 -0.04 -17.69
CA LEU A 73 -9.34 0.83 -17.41
C LEU A 73 -9.60 2.26 -17.89
N VAL A 74 -10.11 2.44 -19.11
CA VAL A 74 -10.39 3.77 -19.70
C VAL A 74 -11.44 4.51 -18.87
N TYR A 75 -12.54 3.85 -18.47
CA TYR A 75 -13.57 4.48 -17.64
C TYR A 75 -13.03 4.86 -16.27
N ALA A 76 -12.31 3.93 -15.61
CA ALA A 76 -11.76 4.19 -14.29
C ALA A 76 -10.72 5.32 -14.32
N LEU A 77 -9.83 5.37 -15.33
CA LEU A 77 -8.86 6.46 -15.52
C LEU A 77 -9.55 7.79 -15.81
N THR A 78 -10.62 7.79 -16.60
CA THR A 78 -11.38 9.02 -16.87
C THR A 78 -12.01 9.57 -15.60
N ILE A 79 -12.70 8.71 -14.83
CA ILE A 79 -13.31 9.11 -13.55
C ILE A 79 -12.22 9.60 -12.57
N PHE A 80 -11.12 8.86 -12.43
CA PHE A 80 -9.97 9.25 -11.63
C PHE A 80 -9.43 10.63 -12.00
N SER A 81 -9.26 10.88 -13.29
CA SER A 81 -8.71 12.13 -13.80
C SER A 81 -9.64 13.32 -13.57
N VAL A 82 -10.91 13.15 -13.91
CA VAL A 82 -11.93 14.20 -13.73
C VAL A 82 -12.07 14.56 -12.26
N ILE A 83 -12.13 13.56 -11.36
CA ILE A 83 -12.30 13.84 -9.94
C ILE A 83 -11.06 14.52 -9.34
N ASN A 84 -9.84 14.16 -9.77
CA ASN A 84 -8.64 14.86 -9.31
C ASN A 84 -8.63 16.33 -9.77
N ILE A 85 -9.09 16.64 -10.99
CA ILE A 85 -9.25 18.03 -11.45
C ILE A 85 -10.33 18.75 -10.62
N LEU A 86 -11.46 18.10 -10.36
CA LEU A 86 -12.54 18.70 -9.55
C LEU A 86 -12.10 18.99 -8.11
N ILE A 87 -11.36 18.11 -7.48
CA ILE A 87 -10.75 18.31 -6.15
C ILE A 87 -9.89 19.59 -6.13
N ALA A 88 -9.19 19.87 -7.23
CA ALA A 88 -8.31 21.02 -7.32
C ALA A 88 -9.05 22.35 -7.53
N ILE A 89 -10.20 22.31 -8.20
CA ILE A 89 -10.95 23.52 -8.60
C ILE A 89 -12.02 23.89 -7.56
N VAL A 90 -12.68 22.88 -6.99
CA VAL A 90 -13.76 23.09 -6.03
C VAL A 90 -13.20 23.12 -4.62
N SER A 91 -13.28 24.27 -3.96
CA SER A 91 -12.79 24.46 -2.61
C SER A 91 -13.68 23.78 -1.57
N GLY A 92 -13.09 23.35 -0.47
CA GLY A 92 -13.79 22.83 0.69
C GLY A 92 -13.43 21.40 1.07
N TYR A 93 -13.35 21.16 2.37
CA TYR A 93 -12.96 19.86 2.92
C TYR A 93 -13.92 18.74 2.57
N GLU A 94 -15.22 19.03 2.49
CA GLU A 94 -16.23 18.03 2.11
C GLU A 94 -16.05 17.55 0.67
N MET A 95 -15.71 18.45 -0.25
CA MET A 95 -15.39 18.09 -1.64
C MET A 95 -14.11 17.26 -1.71
N LEU A 96 -13.10 17.61 -0.92
CA LEU A 96 -11.90 16.78 -0.77
C LEU A 96 -12.24 15.37 -0.32
N MET A 97 -13.07 15.22 0.73
CA MET A 97 -13.49 13.91 1.25
C MET A 97 -14.25 13.09 0.20
N ALA A 98 -15.26 13.68 -0.43
CA ALA A 98 -16.03 13.02 -1.49
C ALA A 98 -15.15 12.64 -2.68
N GLY A 99 -14.30 13.55 -3.11
CA GLY A 99 -13.34 13.32 -4.18
C GLY A 99 -12.34 12.21 -3.86
N ARG A 100 -11.86 12.13 -2.61
CA ARG A 100 -10.97 11.04 -2.17
C ARG A 100 -11.65 9.68 -2.21
N ILE A 101 -12.94 9.58 -1.83
CA ILE A 101 -13.70 8.35 -1.93
C ILE A 101 -13.79 7.89 -3.39
N ILE A 102 -14.19 8.79 -4.32
CA ILE A 102 -14.34 8.46 -5.74
C ILE A 102 -12.98 8.12 -6.37
N SER A 103 -11.93 8.90 -6.04
CA SER A 103 -10.56 8.60 -6.48
C SER A 103 -10.10 7.22 -6.02
N ALA A 104 -10.39 6.84 -4.78
CA ALA A 104 -10.02 5.55 -4.22
C ALA A 104 -10.70 4.37 -4.91
N LEU A 105 -12.02 4.49 -5.15
CA LEU A 105 -12.78 3.50 -5.90
C LEU A 105 -12.23 3.31 -7.32
N SER A 106 -11.94 4.41 -7.99
CA SER A 106 -11.34 4.39 -9.33
C SER A 106 -9.92 3.82 -9.29
N ALA A 107 -9.10 4.22 -8.30
CA ALA A 107 -7.72 3.78 -8.14
C ALA A 107 -7.63 2.26 -7.90
N GLY A 108 -8.53 1.69 -7.10
CA GLY A 108 -8.60 0.26 -6.88
C GLY A 108 -8.94 -0.52 -8.14
N VAL A 109 -9.92 -0.05 -8.90
CA VAL A 109 -10.30 -0.64 -10.20
C VAL A 109 -9.14 -0.53 -11.19
N ILE A 110 -8.47 0.63 -11.28
CA ILE A 110 -7.28 0.83 -12.11
C ILE A 110 -6.21 -0.20 -11.73
N GLN A 111 -5.85 -0.31 -10.46
CA GLN A 111 -4.77 -1.19 -10.00
C GLN A 111 -5.01 -2.66 -10.38
N VAL A 112 -6.20 -3.19 -10.10
CA VAL A 112 -6.55 -4.57 -10.45
C VAL A 112 -6.53 -4.77 -11.96
N THR A 113 -7.06 -3.82 -12.71
CA THR A 113 -7.13 -3.91 -14.17
C THR A 113 -5.73 -3.83 -14.81
N LEU A 114 -4.82 -3.00 -14.25
CA LEU A 114 -3.43 -2.92 -14.72
C LEU A 114 -2.70 -4.26 -14.54
N LEU A 115 -2.86 -4.93 -13.40
CA LEU A 115 -2.24 -6.23 -13.13
C LEU A 115 -2.77 -7.32 -14.08
N THR A 116 -4.08 -7.35 -14.29
CA THR A 116 -4.74 -8.27 -15.23
C THR A 116 -4.27 -8.05 -16.67
N LEU A 117 -4.23 -6.80 -17.13
CA LEU A 117 -3.74 -6.45 -18.46
C LEU A 117 -2.25 -6.76 -18.64
N ALA A 118 -1.43 -6.53 -17.61
CA ALA A 118 -0.01 -6.87 -17.66
C ALA A 118 0.20 -8.37 -17.83
N ALA A 119 -0.56 -9.20 -17.11
CA ALA A 119 -0.53 -10.66 -17.26
C ALA A 119 -0.98 -11.10 -18.65
N ALA A 120 -2.07 -10.51 -19.18
CA ALA A 120 -2.61 -10.83 -20.49
C ALA A 120 -1.71 -10.40 -21.66
N LEU A 121 -0.96 -9.31 -21.52
CA LEU A 121 -0.04 -8.78 -22.54
C LEU A 121 1.34 -9.44 -22.51
N ALA A 122 1.66 -10.16 -21.46
CA ALA A 122 2.95 -10.83 -21.28
C ALA A 122 3.10 -12.02 -22.24
N ALA A 123 4.32 -12.28 -22.67
CA ALA A 123 4.64 -13.52 -23.37
C ALA A 123 4.42 -14.73 -22.45
N PRO A 124 4.10 -15.92 -23.01
CA PRO A 124 3.96 -17.14 -22.22
C PRO A 124 5.16 -17.37 -21.29
N GLY A 125 4.90 -17.65 -20.01
CA GLY A 125 5.92 -17.84 -18.97
C GLY A 125 6.55 -16.55 -18.41
N LYS A 126 6.18 -15.35 -18.89
CA LYS A 126 6.71 -14.04 -18.41
C LYS A 126 5.67 -13.18 -17.69
N GLN A 127 4.54 -13.75 -17.31
CA GLN A 127 3.44 -13.02 -16.66
C GLN A 127 3.85 -12.41 -15.31
N GLY A 128 4.59 -13.17 -14.49
CA GLY A 128 5.09 -12.67 -13.20
C GLY A 128 6.00 -11.44 -13.35
N GLY A 129 6.89 -11.43 -14.36
CA GLY A 129 7.76 -10.28 -14.64
C GLY A 129 6.97 -9.05 -15.10
N ALA A 130 5.91 -9.23 -15.89
CA ALA A 130 5.04 -8.15 -16.33
C ALA A 130 4.26 -7.53 -15.14
N ILE A 131 3.68 -8.37 -14.28
CA ILE A 131 3.02 -7.96 -13.03
C ILE A 131 4.01 -7.20 -12.13
N ALA A 132 5.21 -7.76 -11.93
CA ALA A 132 6.25 -7.12 -11.12
C ALA A 132 6.62 -5.73 -11.65
N THR A 133 6.65 -5.53 -12.98
CA THR A 133 6.93 -4.21 -13.58
C THR A 133 5.85 -3.18 -13.20
N VAL A 134 4.57 -3.57 -13.23
CA VAL A 134 3.45 -2.70 -12.82
C VAL A 134 3.51 -2.39 -11.32
N VAL A 135 3.79 -3.38 -10.48
CA VAL A 135 3.96 -3.18 -9.03
C VAL A 135 5.15 -2.26 -8.73
N THR A 136 6.24 -2.37 -9.50
CA THR A 136 7.38 -1.46 -9.38
C THR A 136 6.97 -0.01 -9.70
N GLY A 137 6.08 0.21 -10.66
CA GLY A 137 5.51 1.53 -10.95
C GLY A 137 4.86 2.14 -9.70
N GLN A 138 3.98 1.39 -9.03
CA GLN A 138 3.32 1.85 -7.80
C GLN A 138 4.32 2.11 -6.67
N SER A 139 5.28 1.21 -6.46
CA SER A 139 6.31 1.39 -5.43
C SER A 139 7.20 2.61 -5.70
N THR A 140 7.45 2.94 -6.98
CA THR A 140 8.20 4.14 -7.37
C THR A 140 7.49 5.43 -6.96
N ALA A 141 6.16 5.41 -6.80
CA ALA A 141 5.40 6.56 -6.31
C ALA A 141 5.82 6.98 -4.88
N LEU A 142 6.20 6.04 -4.03
CA LEU A 142 6.74 6.36 -2.69
C LEU A 142 8.12 7.01 -2.77
N VAL A 143 8.95 6.55 -3.71
CA VAL A 143 10.34 7.04 -3.84
C VAL A 143 10.40 8.42 -4.49
N VAL A 144 9.56 8.65 -5.48
CA VAL A 144 9.62 9.83 -6.36
C VAL A 144 8.36 10.68 -6.24
N GLY A 145 7.17 10.07 -6.21
CA GLY A 145 5.89 10.77 -6.21
C GLY A 145 5.67 11.60 -4.95
N VAL A 146 5.91 11.02 -3.77
CA VAL A 146 5.70 11.72 -2.48
C VAL A 146 6.68 12.89 -2.32
N PRO A 147 7.99 12.72 -2.51
CA PRO A 147 8.93 13.85 -2.44
C PRO A 147 8.68 14.94 -3.50
N ILE A 148 8.40 14.57 -4.76
CA ILE A 148 8.04 15.54 -5.81
C ILE A 148 6.79 16.30 -5.40
N GLY A 149 5.77 15.60 -4.88
CA GLY A 149 4.57 16.23 -4.36
C GLY A 149 4.88 17.26 -3.29
N ARG A 150 5.78 16.93 -2.35
CA ARG A 150 6.23 17.86 -1.30
C ARG A 150 6.95 19.09 -1.90
N VAL A 151 7.83 18.90 -2.89
CA VAL A 151 8.52 20.00 -3.57
C VAL A 151 7.52 20.91 -4.28
N VAL A 152 6.59 20.35 -5.04
CA VAL A 152 5.54 21.11 -5.73
C VAL A 152 4.71 21.90 -4.74
N ALA A 153 4.20 21.29 -3.67
CA ALA A 153 3.39 21.93 -2.64
C ALA A 153 4.18 22.94 -1.77
N SER A 154 5.51 22.96 -1.85
CA SER A 154 6.33 23.97 -1.17
C SER A 154 6.56 25.25 -1.98
N HIS A 155 6.37 25.18 -3.31
CA HIS A 155 6.57 26.32 -4.24
C HIS A 155 5.26 26.80 -4.87
N TYR A 156 4.27 25.93 -4.94
CA TYR A 156 2.96 26.18 -5.52
C TYR A 156 1.87 25.73 -4.54
N ASP A 157 0.61 26.08 -4.84
CA ASP A 157 -0.52 25.55 -4.09
C ASP A 157 -0.62 24.03 -4.25
N TRP A 158 -1.06 23.35 -3.19
CA TRP A 158 -1.24 21.87 -3.20
C TRP A 158 -2.20 21.40 -4.31
N ASN A 159 -3.14 22.24 -4.76
CA ASN A 159 -4.08 21.96 -5.85
C ASN A 159 -3.40 21.62 -7.16
N VAL A 160 -2.23 22.22 -7.44
CA VAL A 160 -1.44 21.98 -8.66
C VAL A 160 -1.10 20.50 -8.82
N LEU A 161 -0.89 19.78 -7.72
CA LEU A 161 -0.65 18.35 -7.74
C LEU A 161 -1.85 17.56 -8.28
N PHE A 162 -3.05 17.91 -7.83
CA PHE A 162 -4.26 17.22 -8.26
C PHE A 162 -4.63 17.57 -9.71
N VAL A 163 -4.40 18.82 -10.14
CA VAL A 163 -4.50 19.17 -11.57
C VAL A 163 -3.53 18.34 -12.40
N GLY A 164 -2.26 18.26 -11.96
CA GLY A 164 -1.23 17.46 -12.64
C GLY A 164 -1.61 15.98 -12.75
N LEU A 165 -2.08 15.37 -11.65
CA LEU A 165 -2.55 13.99 -11.64
C LEU A 165 -3.74 13.80 -12.60
N GLY A 166 -4.68 14.73 -12.62
CA GLY A 166 -5.84 14.66 -13.50
C GLY A 166 -5.47 14.81 -14.97
N VAL A 167 -4.64 15.81 -15.33
CA VAL A 167 -4.20 16.05 -16.72
C VAL A 167 -3.36 14.88 -17.24
N LEU A 168 -2.40 14.40 -16.45
CA LEU A 168 -1.61 13.21 -16.81
C LEU A 168 -2.51 11.98 -16.92
N GLY A 169 -3.50 11.83 -16.05
CA GLY A 169 -4.46 10.75 -16.12
C GLY A 169 -5.28 10.77 -17.41
N LEU A 170 -5.74 11.95 -17.88
CA LEU A 170 -6.42 12.09 -19.18
C LEU A 170 -5.48 11.75 -20.34
N LEU A 171 -4.22 12.17 -20.29
CA LEU A 171 -3.22 11.81 -21.28
C LEU A 171 -3.04 10.28 -21.35
N PHE A 172 -2.87 9.62 -20.19
CA PHE A 172 -2.75 8.18 -20.14
C PHE A 172 -4.04 7.45 -20.51
N THR A 173 -5.20 8.04 -20.27
CA THR A 173 -6.49 7.53 -20.77
C THR A 173 -6.49 7.49 -22.30
N ALA A 174 -6.10 8.58 -22.94
CA ALA A 174 -5.99 8.65 -24.39
C ALA A 174 -4.96 7.63 -24.93
N LEU A 175 -3.77 7.57 -24.32
CA LEU A 175 -2.76 6.59 -24.70
C LEU A 175 -3.27 5.15 -24.54
N ALA A 176 -3.93 4.81 -23.43
CA ALA A 176 -4.51 3.49 -23.20
C ALA A 176 -5.59 3.15 -24.25
N LEU A 177 -6.42 4.12 -24.60
CA LEU A 177 -7.48 3.95 -25.60
C LEU A 177 -6.93 3.54 -26.98
N PHE A 178 -5.81 4.14 -27.41
CA PHE A 178 -5.24 3.86 -28.74
C PHE A 178 -4.23 2.70 -28.74
N THR A 179 -3.61 2.37 -27.61
CA THR A 179 -2.46 1.44 -27.59
C THR A 179 -2.77 0.08 -27.00
N ILE A 180 -3.68 -0.01 -26.02
CA ILE A 180 -4.02 -1.28 -25.40
C ILE A 180 -5.00 -2.05 -26.30
N PRO A 181 -4.72 -3.32 -26.63
CA PRO A 181 -5.63 -4.12 -27.44
C PRO A 181 -6.89 -4.47 -26.66
N LYS A 182 -7.94 -4.83 -27.38
CA LYS A 182 -9.15 -5.39 -26.78
C LYS A 182 -8.78 -6.71 -26.07
N THR A 183 -9.31 -6.89 -24.89
CA THR A 183 -9.08 -8.08 -24.06
C THR A 183 -10.39 -8.74 -23.69
N VAL A 184 -10.39 -10.04 -23.55
CA VAL A 184 -11.57 -10.79 -23.14
C VAL A 184 -11.89 -10.46 -21.68
N ALA A 185 -13.18 -10.40 -21.35
CA ALA A 185 -13.63 -10.33 -19.95
C ALA A 185 -13.24 -11.64 -19.23
N GLU A 186 -12.86 -11.54 -17.97
CA GLU A 186 -12.62 -12.71 -17.13
C GLU A 186 -13.93 -13.17 -16.47
N GLU A 187 -14.02 -14.49 -16.20
CA GLU A 187 -15.10 -14.98 -15.38
C GLU A 187 -14.97 -14.44 -13.94
N PRO A 188 -16.06 -13.86 -13.41
CA PRO A 188 -16.02 -13.30 -12.07
C PRO A 188 -15.86 -14.38 -11.02
N VAL A 189 -14.85 -14.24 -10.15
CA VAL A 189 -14.77 -15.09 -8.96
C VAL A 189 -15.82 -14.62 -7.95
N PRO A 190 -16.80 -15.48 -7.59
CA PRO A 190 -17.87 -15.10 -6.67
C PRO A 190 -17.32 -14.65 -5.31
N LEU A 191 -17.83 -13.55 -4.76
CA LEU A 191 -17.45 -13.06 -3.43
C LEU A 191 -17.61 -14.16 -2.35
N ARG A 192 -18.59 -15.06 -2.52
CA ARG A 192 -18.81 -16.21 -1.62
C ARG A 192 -17.58 -17.14 -1.54
N GLU A 193 -16.84 -17.30 -2.62
CA GLU A 193 -15.62 -18.11 -2.60
C GLU A 193 -14.48 -17.41 -1.86
N GLN A 194 -14.39 -16.10 -1.97
CA GLN A 194 -13.42 -15.31 -1.21
C GLN A 194 -13.65 -15.43 0.29
N VAL A 195 -14.92 -15.42 0.74
CA VAL A 195 -15.29 -15.58 2.16
C VAL A 195 -14.86 -16.94 2.72
N LYS A 196 -14.87 -18.02 1.93
CA LYS A 196 -14.42 -19.35 2.40
C LYS A 196 -12.95 -19.32 2.87
N PHE A 197 -12.09 -18.52 2.22
CA PHE A 197 -10.70 -18.38 2.64
C PHE A 197 -10.55 -17.64 3.97
N LEU A 198 -11.47 -16.73 4.31
CA LEU A 198 -11.49 -16.06 5.62
C LEU A 198 -11.83 -17.02 6.76
N MET A 199 -12.44 -18.16 6.48
CA MET A 199 -12.72 -19.20 7.48
C MET A 199 -11.52 -20.13 7.74
N GLN A 200 -10.45 -20.03 6.95
CA GLN A 200 -9.24 -20.82 7.14
C GLN A 200 -8.31 -20.13 8.16
N PRO A 201 -8.06 -20.71 9.35
CA PRO A 201 -7.40 -20.01 10.46
C PRO A 201 -6.01 -19.45 10.08
N ARG A 202 -5.22 -20.19 9.28
CA ARG A 202 -3.89 -19.76 8.88
C ARG A 202 -3.93 -18.59 7.89
N ILE A 203 -4.85 -18.63 6.91
CA ILE A 203 -5.02 -17.52 5.95
C ILE A 203 -5.48 -16.28 6.71
N SER A 204 -6.48 -16.41 7.61
CA SER A 204 -6.96 -15.30 8.43
C SER A 204 -5.87 -14.73 9.34
N ALA A 205 -4.98 -15.57 9.88
CA ALA A 205 -3.83 -15.10 10.66
C ALA A 205 -2.89 -14.21 9.81
N TYR A 206 -2.53 -14.63 8.59
CA TYR A 206 -1.69 -13.82 7.70
C TYR A 206 -2.39 -12.55 7.19
N LEU A 207 -3.71 -12.59 7.00
CA LEU A 207 -4.49 -11.40 6.68
C LEU A 207 -4.53 -10.43 7.87
N LEU A 208 -4.66 -10.93 9.10
CA LEU A 208 -4.59 -10.11 10.31
C LEU A 208 -3.19 -9.52 10.52
N ILE A 209 -2.12 -10.29 10.24
CA ILE A 209 -0.74 -9.77 10.25
C ILE A 209 -0.62 -8.64 9.22
N THR A 210 -1.17 -8.80 8.01
CA THR A 210 -1.19 -7.74 6.98
C THR A 210 -1.88 -6.48 7.47
N PHE A 211 -3.06 -6.63 8.08
CA PHE A 211 -3.83 -5.53 8.64
C PHE A 211 -3.05 -4.77 9.73
N LEU A 212 -2.46 -5.50 10.69
CA LEU A 212 -1.69 -4.92 11.78
C LEU A 212 -0.38 -4.28 11.30
N TRP A 213 0.32 -4.91 10.37
CA TRP A 213 1.56 -4.43 9.79
C TRP A 213 1.35 -3.12 9.01
N LEU A 214 0.42 -3.09 8.06
CA LEU A 214 0.11 -1.88 7.29
C LEU A 214 -0.64 -0.83 8.13
N GLY A 215 -1.41 -1.26 9.13
CA GLY A 215 -1.97 -0.38 10.13
C GLY A 215 -0.91 0.34 10.95
N SER A 216 0.04 -0.39 11.49
CA SER A 216 1.21 0.18 12.19
C SER A 216 1.99 1.18 11.32
N TYR A 217 2.29 0.78 10.09
CA TYR A 217 2.93 1.66 9.11
C TYR A 217 2.15 2.96 8.92
N SER A 218 0.84 2.86 8.70
CA SER A 218 -0.03 3.99 8.41
C SER A 218 -0.24 4.92 9.60
N ILE A 219 -0.20 4.43 10.85
CA ILE A 219 -0.26 5.28 12.06
C ILE A 219 0.78 6.40 11.99
N VAL A 220 2.00 6.08 11.55
CA VAL A 220 3.09 7.06 11.49
C VAL A 220 3.20 7.69 10.11
N PHE A 221 3.11 6.90 9.04
CA PHE A 221 3.29 7.38 7.67
C PHE A 221 2.25 8.43 7.27
N THR A 222 0.99 8.27 7.69
CA THR A 222 -0.07 9.26 7.43
C THR A 222 0.31 10.64 7.95
N TYR A 223 0.97 10.72 9.09
CA TYR A 223 1.36 11.96 9.76
C TYR A 223 2.86 12.25 9.64
N ILE A 224 3.56 11.63 8.68
CA ILE A 224 5.02 11.69 8.56
C ILE A 224 5.55 13.11 8.41
N SER A 225 4.89 13.95 7.59
CA SER A 225 5.29 15.34 7.39
C SER A 225 5.06 16.20 8.63
N PRO A 226 3.86 16.24 9.25
CA PRO A 226 3.66 16.90 10.53
C PRO A 226 4.57 16.38 11.63
N TYR A 227 4.82 15.06 11.68
CA TYR A 227 5.70 14.47 12.67
C TYR A 227 7.13 15.02 12.55
N PHE A 228 7.68 15.09 11.33
CA PHE A 228 9.02 15.62 11.11
C PHE A 228 9.11 17.12 11.37
N LEU A 229 8.09 17.90 10.98
CA LEU A 229 8.05 19.34 11.21
C LEU A 229 7.92 19.69 12.70
N TYR A 230 6.95 19.10 13.39
CA TYR A 230 6.57 19.54 14.74
C TYR A 230 7.27 18.79 15.86
N ALA A 231 7.56 17.48 15.68
CA ALA A 231 8.27 16.69 16.70
C ALA A 231 9.79 16.92 16.67
N PHE A 232 10.37 17.13 15.48
CA PHE A 232 11.82 17.31 15.32
C PHE A 232 12.23 18.69 14.84
N GLY A 233 11.29 19.62 14.63
CA GLY A 233 11.59 20.99 14.19
C GLY A 233 12.27 21.08 12.81
N MET A 234 12.05 20.09 11.93
CA MET A 234 12.69 20.03 10.63
C MET A 234 12.20 21.13 9.70
N SER A 235 13.09 21.67 8.87
CA SER A 235 12.70 22.57 7.79
C SER A 235 11.96 21.81 6.66
N ASN A 236 11.22 22.53 5.81
CA ASN A 236 10.57 21.93 4.64
C ASN A 236 11.55 21.16 3.73
N LYS A 237 12.77 21.68 3.54
CA LYS A 237 13.84 20.97 2.81
C LYS A 237 14.26 19.68 3.51
N GLY A 238 14.38 19.72 4.84
CA GLY A 238 14.69 18.55 5.67
C GLY A 238 13.64 17.46 5.53
N VAL A 239 12.35 17.81 5.61
CA VAL A 239 11.24 16.87 5.40
C VAL A 239 11.30 16.26 4.00
N THR A 240 11.51 17.06 2.95
CA THR A 240 11.64 16.56 1.57
C THR A 240 12.80 15.57 1.46
N THR A 241 13.97 15.88 2.02
CA THR A 241 15.13 14.99 2.02
C THR A 241 14.83 13.68 2.77
N ALA A 242 14.19 13.76 3.92
CA ALA A 242 13.79 12.58 4.70
C ALA A 242 12.81 11.69 3.92
N LEU A 243 11.83 12.27 3.23
CA LEU A 243 10.90 11.53 2.37
C LEU A 243 11.60 10.83 1.20
N PHE A 244 12.60 11.46 0.58
CA PHE A 244 13.43 10.82 -0.46
C PHE A 244 14.21 9.62 0.09
N ILE A 245 14.89 9.81 1.22
CA ILE A 245 15.63 8.74 1.90
C ILE A 245 14.69 7.59 2.26
N PHE A 246 13.52 7.91 2.83
CA PHE A 246 12.49 6.94 3.18
C PHE A 246 12.04 6.15 1.95
N GLY A 247 11.74 6.82 0.85
CA GLY A 247 11.31 6.18 -0.40
C GLY A 247 12.37 5.23 -0.97
N ILE A 248 13.62 5.68 -1.07
CA ILE A 248 14.74 4.84 -1.55
C ILE A 248 14.92 3.62 -0.63
N ALA A 249 14.95 3.83 0.68
CA ALA A 249 15.07 2.74 1.65
C ALA A 249 13.89 1.75 1.54
N SER A 250 12.66 2.23 1.32
CA SER A 250 11.47 1.39 1.09
C SER A 250 11.63 0.49 -0.13
N ALA A 251 12.12 1.02 -1.24
CA ALA A 251 12.37 0.25 -2.46
C ALA A 251 13.44 -0.82 -2.26
N ILE A 252 14.53 -0.48 -1.56
CA ILE A 252 15.58 -1.44 -1.19
C ILE A 252 15.00 -2.50 -0.26
N GLY A 253 14.22 -2.10 0.75
CA GLY A 253 13.55 -2.99 1.70
C GLY A 253 12.68 -4.03 1.03
N SER A 254 11.86 -3.62 0.05
CA SER A 254 11.01 -4.53 -0.72
C SER A 254 11.82 -5.60 -1.46
N LYS A 255 12.93 -5.22 -2.10
CA LYS A 255 13.85 -6.18 -2.78
C LYS A 255 14.53 -7.11 -1.78
N LEU A 256 15.02 -6.55 -0.66
CA LEU A 256 15.66 -7.34 0.41
C LEU A 256 14.67 -8.34 1.02
N GLY A 257 13.40 -7.97 1.18
CA GLY A 257 12.34 -8.86 1.66
C GLY A 257 12.17 -10.09 0.76
N GLY A 258 12.10 -9.90 -0.56
CA GLY A 258 12.05 -11.01 -1.52
C GLY A 258 13.29 -11.90 -1.44
N PHE A 259 14.49 -11.31 -1.58
CA PHE A 259 15.75 -12.04 -1.51
C PHE A 259 15.91 -12.81 -0.17
N SER A 260 15.57 -12.19 0.94
CA SER A 260 15.66 -12.82 2.26
C SER A 260 14.66 -13.97 2.41
N THR A 261 13.46 -13.83 1.80
CA THR A 261 12.45 -14.89 1.79
C THR A 261 12.96 -16.14 1.05
N ASP A 262 13.61 -15.94 -0.09
CA ASP A 262 14.19 -17.05 -0.88
C ASP A 262 15.35 -17.71 -0.16
N LYS A 263 16.19 -16.92 0.53
CA LYS A 263 17.42 -17.43 1.16
C LYS A 263 17.20 -18.00 2.56
N TRP A 264 16.39 -17.37 3.40
CA TRP A 264 16.22 -17.71 4.82
C TRP A 264 14.83 -18.22 5.17
N GLY A 265 13.92 -18.22 4.20
CA GLY A 265 12.52 -18.61 4.36
C GLY A 265 11.65 -17.46 4.88
N SER A 266 10.35 -17.57 4.61
CA SER A 266 9.36 -16.52 4.91
C SER A 266 9.21 -16.26 6.41
N PHE A 267 9.27 -17.30 7.27
CA PHE A 267 9.11 -17.12 8.73
C PHE A 267 10.20 -16.22 9.32
N ARG A 268 11.48 -16.51 9.01
CA ARG A 268 12.61 -15.72 9.56
C ARG A 268 12.61 -14.29 9.00
N THR A 269 12.34 -14.14 7.70
CA THR A 269 12.29 -12.84 7.05
C THR A 269 11.17 -11.98 7.62
N LEU A 270 9.96 -12.53 7.76
CA LEU A 270 8.82 -11.81 8.29
C LEU A 270 9.02 -11.42 9.76
N THR A 271 9.44 -12.37 10.61
CA THR A 271 9.67 -12.10 12.02
C THR A 271 10.76 -11.03 12.21
N GLY A 272 11.89 -11.16 11.51
CA GLY A 272 12.98 -10.19 11.56
C GLY A 272 12.56 -8.81 11.05
N GLY A 273 11.83 -8.75 9.93
CA GLY A 273 11.32 -7.50 9.37
C GLY A 273 10.37 -6.77 10.34
N ILE A 274 9.39 -7.50 10.91
CA ILE A 274 8.43 -6.90 11.86
C ILE A 274 9.10 -6.49 13.16
N LEU A 275 10.04 -7.26 13.68
CA LEU A 275 10.79 -6.91 14.90
C LEU A 275 11.66 -5.65 14.68
N LEU A 276 12.39 -5.57 13.55
CA LEU A 276 13.17 -4.37 13.20
C LEU A 276 12.27 -3.14 13.01
N HIS A 277 11.10 -3.32 12.40
CA HIS A 277 10.11 -2.26 12.25
C HIS A 277 9.62 -1.77 13.62
N ALA A 278 9.22 -2.69 14.51
CA ALA A 278 8.77 -2.36 15.86
C ALA A 278 9.87 -1.64 16.66
N MET A 279 11.11 -2.13 16.57
CA MET A 279 12.26 -1.53 17.24
C MET A 279 12.54 -0.12 16.74
N ALA A 280 12.49 0.12 15.42
CA ALA A 280 12.64 1.44 14.85
C ALA A 280 11.58 2.40 15.37
N LEU A 281 10.29 2.00 15.41
CA LEU A 281 9.21 2.81 15.95
C LEU A 281 9.32 3.06 17.47
N LEU A 282 9.80 2.10 18.24
CA LEU A 282 10.02 2.28 19.69
C LEU A 282 11.12 3.31 19.96
N LEU A 283 12.20 3.28 19.16
CA LEU A 283 13.37 4.14 19.38
C LEU A 283 13.17 5.56 18.79
N PHE A 284 12.28 5.72 17.82
CA PHE A 284 12.10 7.00 17.09
C PHE A 284 11.76 8.18 18.03
N PRO A 285 10.77 8.10 18.97
CA PRO A 285 10.47 9.21 19.88
C PRO A 285 11.60 9.51 20.88
N ILE A 286 12.44 8.53 21.19
CA ILE A 286 13.50 8.66 22.20
C ILE A 286 14.79 9.23 21.60
N LEU A 287 15.22 8.66 20.48
CA LEU A 287 16.53 8.93 19.88
C LEU A 287 16.48 9.78 18.61
N GLY A 288 15.30 9.97 18.03
CA GLY A 288 15.14 10.71 16.78
C GLY A 288 15.48 12.20 16.87
N GLN A 289 15.61 12.77 18.06
CA GLN A 289 16.07 14.15 18.26
C GLN A 289 17.54 14.37 17.82
N PHE A 290 18.35 13.31 17.74
CA PHE A 290 19.71 13.40 17.23
C PHE A 290 19.71 13.20 15.72
N ALA A 291 20.07 14.22 14.94
CA ALA A 291 19.93 14.24 13.47
C ALA A 291 20.54 12.99 12.76
N PHE A 292 21.70 12.52 13.19
CA PHE A 292 22.32 11.33 12.62
C PHE A 292 21.51 10.06 12.93
N ILE A 293 21.06 9.90 14.16
CA ILE A 293 20.26 8.75 14.61
C ILE A 293 18.88 8.77 13.93
N PHE A 294 18.29 9.96 13.75
CA PHE A 294 17.04 10.13 13.01
C PHE A 294 17.09 9.45 11.64
N TYR A 295 18.10 9.77 10.82
CA TYR A 295 18.21 9.18 9.48
C TYR A 295 18.49 7.68 9.51
N ILE A 296 19.26 7.19 10.48
CA ILE A 296 19.46 5.75 10.69
C ILE A 296 18.13 5.06 11.00
N LEU A 297 17.38 5.57 11.97
CA LEU A 297 16.07 5.01 12.35
C LEU A 297 15.07 5.09 11.20
N LEU A 298 15.07 6.19 10.44
CA LEU A 298 14.24 6.37 9.26
C LEU A 298 14.51 5.30 8.19
N ILE A 299 15.79 5.04 7.90
CA ILE A 299 16.21 4.01 6.96
C ILE A 299 15.82 2.63 7.47
N PHE A 300 16.09 2.30 8.74
CA PHE A 300 15.71 1.02 9.32
C PHE A 300 14.19 0.81 9.31
N TRP A 301 13.41 1.84 9.65
CA TRP A 301 11.96 1.78 9.57
C TRP A 301 11.49 1.49 8.15
N ALA A 302 11.95 2.27 7.17
CA ALA A 302 11.56 2.11 5.78
C ALA A 302 11.94 0.73 5.20
N LEU A 303 13.20 0.30 5.41
CA LEU A 303 13.70 -1.01 4.98
C LEU A 303 12.86 -2.15 5.57
N SER A 304 12.64 -2.14 6.88
CA SER A 304 11.97 -3.22 7.60
C SER A 304 10.46 -3.25 7.31
N ALA A 305 9.82 -2.08 7.24
CA ALA A 305 8.41 -1.99 6.90
C ALA A 305 8.12 -2.63 5.54
N TRP A 306 8.91 -2.33 4.51
CA TRP A 306 8.68 -2.83 3.17
C TRP A 306 9.27 -4.20 2.88
N SER A 307 10.15 -4.73 3.72
CA SER A 307 10.65 -6.11 3.60
C SER A 307 9.62 -7.16 3.98
N SER A 308 8.56 -6.79 4.71
CA SER A 308 7.57 -7.73 5.24
C SER A 308 6.50 -8.16 4.23
N GLY A 309 6.32 -7.45 3.14
CA GLY A 309 5.30 -7.74 2.12
C GLY A 309 5.52 -9.06 1.40
N ALA A 310 6.73 -9.29 0.87
CA ALA A 310 7.05 -10.48 0.11
C ALA A 310 6.86 -11.80 0.92
N PRO A 311 7.35 -11.95 2.15
CA PRO A 311 7.15 -13.17 2.92
C PRO A 311 5.68 -13.43 3.27
N ILE A 312 4.85 -12.40 3.51
CA ILE A 312 3.41 -12.57 3.74
C ILE A 312 2.73 -13.10 2.49
N GLN A 313 2.98 -12.47 1.32
CA GLN A 313 2.42 -12.91 0.04
C GLN A 313 2.84 -14.34 -0.31
N PHE A 314 4.11 -14.68 -0.10
CA PHE A 314 4.62 -16.04 -0.29
C PHE A 314 3.87 -17.06 0.58
N GLN A 315 3.64 -16.77 1.85
CA GLN A 315 2.88 -17.65 2.75
C GLN A 315 1.43 -17.82 2.32
N LEU A 316 0.75 -16.74 1.95
CA LEU A 316 -0.63 -16.79 1.47
C LEU A 316 -0.76 -17.64 0.21
N ILE A 317 0.14 -17.46 -0.76
CA ILE A 317 0.17 -18.29 -1.99
C ILE A 317 0.45 -19.76 -1.64
N SER A 318 1.39 -20.03 -0.74
CA SER A 318 1.73 -21.39 -0.33
C SER A 318 0.58 -22.12 0.37
N LEU A 319 -0.29 -21.39 1.09
CA LEU A 319 -1.47 -21.94 1.76
C LEU A 319 -2.63 -22.24 0.79
N ALA A 320 -2.72 -21.50 -0.32
CA ALA A 320 -3.78 -21.68 -1.31
C ALA A 320 -3.24 -21.50 -2.75
N PRO A 321 -2.38 -22.40 -3.26
CA PRO A 321 -1.75 -22.24 -4.58
C PRO A 321 -2.75 -22.13 -5.74
N ALA A 322 -3.83 -22.93 -5.68
CA ALA A 322 -4.88 -22.93 -6.69
C ALA A 322 -5.77 -21.67 -6.67
N ALA A 323 -5.67 -20.86 -5.61
CA ALA A 323 -6.45 -19.63 -5.40
C ALA A 323 -5.55 -18.42 -5.11
N ALA A 324 -4.33 -18.42 -5.64
CA ALA A 324 -3.33 -17.38 -5.37
C ALA A 324 -3.87 -15.95 -5.63
N SER A 325 -4.60 -15.74 -6.71
CA SER A 325 -5.21 -14.44 -7.04
C SER A 325 -6.21 -13.98 -5.98
N ILE A 326 -7.00 -14.89 -5.43
CA ILE A 326 -8.01 -14.59 -4.40
C ILE A 326 -7.31 -14.17 -3.10
N VAL A 327 -6.34 -14.96 -2.62
CA VAL A 327 -5.67 -14.64 -1.35
C VAL A 327 -4.82 -13.39 -1.44
N LEU A 328 -4.24 -13.07 -2.61
CA LEU A 328 -3.55 -11.80 -2.84
C LEU A 328 -4.50 -10.60 -2.93
N SER A 329 -5.70 -10.78 -3.48
CA SER A 329 -6.75 -9.76 -3.46
C SER A 329 -7.20 -9.46 -2.03
N LEU A 330 -7.43 -10.51 -1.22
CA LEU A 330 -7.74 -10.37 0.20
C LEU A 330 -6.60 -9.69 0.97
N HIS A 331 -5.35 -10.05 0.70
CA HIS A 331 -4.17 -9.38 1.26
C HIS A 331 -4.19 -7.88 0.96
N SER A 332 -4.45 -7.48 -0.28
CA SER A 332 -4.56 -6.07 -0.66
C SER A 332 -5.71 -5.36 0.07
N ALA A 333 -6.88 -5.98 0.16
CA ALA A 333 -8.04 -5.42 0.86
C ALA A 333 -7.77 -5.24 2.36
N PHE A 334 -7.25 -6.27 3.04
CA PHE A 334 -6.88 -6.21 4.45
C PHE A 334 -5.76 -5.20 4.71
N GLY A 335 -4.82 -5.08 3.78
CA GLY A 335 -3.77 -4.05 3.82
C GLY A 335 -4.35 -2.64 3.81
N GLN A 336 -5.26 -2.35 2.91
CA GLN A 336 -5.92 -1.05 2.81
C GLN A 336 -6.81 -0.76 4.05
N LEU A 337 -7.55 -1.76 4.54
CA LEU A 337 -8.32 -1.61 5.77
C LEU A 337 -7.40 -1.37 6.99
N GLY A 338 -6.23 -2.03 7.04
CA GLY A 338 -5.20 -1.77 8.02
C GLY A 338 -4.69 -0.34 7.94
N MET A 339 -4.36 0.14 6.72
CA MET A 339 -3.96 1.54 6.51
C MET A 339 -5.04 2.53 6.96
N ALA A 340 -6.32 2.24 6.68
CA ALA A 340 -7.43 3.06 7.14
C ALA A 340 -7.50 3.14 8.67
N ALA A 341 -7.45 1.97 9.33
CA ALA A 341 -7.45 1.90 10.80
C ALA A 341 -6.25 2.64 11.39
N GLY A 342 -5.07 2.45 10.81
CA GLY A 342 -3.84 3.13 11.24
C GLY A 342 -3.92 4.65 11.10
N ALA A 343 -4.38 5.16 9.97
CA ALA A 343 -4.58 6.60 9.75
C ALA A 343 -5.59 7.19 10.74
N GLY A 344 -6.70 6.47 11.00
CA GLY A 344 -7.70 6.87 11.97
C GLY A 344 -7.17 6.89 13.41
N ILE A 345 -6.50 5.82 13.85
CA ILE A 345 -5.90 5.72 15.19
C ILE A 345 -4.82 6.78 15.38
N GLY A 346 -3.93 6.96 14.38
CA GLY A 346 -2.93 8.03 14.39
C GLY A 346 -3.58 9.42 14.51
N GLY A 347 -4.70 9.65 13.81
CA GLY A 347 -5.47 10.89 13.89
C GLY A 347 -6.04 11.18 15.28
N ILE A 348 -6.54 10.14 15.95
CA ILE A 348 -6.98 10.27 17.34
C ILE A 348 -5.80 10.65 18.24
N GLY A 349 -4.65 10.02 18.06
CA GLY A 349 -3.42 10.36 18.78
C GLY A 349 -3.00 11.81 18.56
N VAL A 350 -2.96 12.26 17.29
CA VAL A 350 -2.62 13.64 16.93
C VAL A 350 -3.60 14.66 17.53
N LYS A 351 -4.91 14.37 17.45
CA LYS A 351 -5.97 15.22 18.02
C LYS A 351 -5.79 15.42 19.52
N ASN A 352 -5.32 14.42 20.23
CA ASN A 352 -5.08 14.46 21.68
C ASN A 352 -3.67 14.94 22.05
N GLY A 353 -2.92 15.54 21.13
CA GLY A 353 -1.57 16.05 21.40
C GLY A 353 -0.48 14.98 21.53
N LEU A 354 -0.77 13.75 21.13
CA LEU A 354 0.15 12.61 21.26
C LEU A 354 1.00 12.38 20.00
N LEU A 355 1.22 13.40 19.17
CA LEU A 355 1.97 13.29 17.91
C LEU A 355 3.34 12.62 18.12
N ASN A 356 4.04 12.95 19.20
CA ASN A 356 5.36 12.39 19.51
C ASN A 356 5.31 10.89 19.86
N TYR A 357 4.16 10.39 20.28
CA TYR A 357 3.99 9.01 20.78
C TYR A 357 3.30 8.07 19.80
N ILE A 358 2.80 8.60 18.65
CA ILE A 358 2.14 7.75 17.64
C ILE A 358 3.02 6.57 17.17
N PRO A 359 4.38 6.65 17.10
CA PRO A 359 5.19 5.49 16.76
C PRO A 359 5.07 4.33 17.76
N TRP A 360 4.87 4.62 19.06
CA TRP A 360 4.68 3.57 20.07
C TRP A 360 3.35 2.83 19.88
N ILE A 361 2.30 3.52 19.44
CA ILE A 361 1.02 2.86 19.12
C ILE A 361 1.23 1.90 17.94
N GLY A 362 2.00 2.31 16.93
CA GLY A 362 2.38 1.46 15.81
C GLY A 362 3.21 0.24 16.27
N ALA A 363 4.20 0.45 17.15
CA ALA A 363 5.04 -0.62 17.67
C ALA A 363 4.21 -1.66 18.45
N PHE A 364 3.19 -1.25 19.19
CA PHE A 364 2.28 -2.16 19.88
C PHE A 364 1.53 -3.09 18.91
N ALA A 365 1.01 -2.56 17.80
CA ALA A 365 0.34 -3.36 16.76
C ALA A 365 1.29 -4.40 16.16
N LEU A 366 2.57 -4.05 15.96
CA LEU A 366 3.59 -4.97 15.48
C LEU A 366 3.94 -6.06 16.52
N ALA A 367 3.96 -5.73 17.80
CA ALA A 367 4.16 -6.72 18.85
C ALA A 367 3.07 -7.80 18.82
N VAL A 368 1.81 -7.41 18.62
CA VAL A 368 0.70 -8.36 18.40
C VAL A 368 0.95 -9.23 17.17
N SER A 369 1.43 -8.64 16.07
CA SER A 369 1.77 -9.39 14.85
C SER A 369 2.86 -10.44 15.09
N VAL A 370 3.89 -10.12 15.87
CA VAL A 370 4.95 -11.06 16.24
C VAL A 370 4.38 -12.26 17.02
N ILE A 371 3.48 -12.00 17.94
CA ILE A 371 2.82 -13.08 18.74
C ILE A 371 2.05 -14.01 17.79
N ILE A 372 1.30 -13.47 16.83
CA ILE A 372 0.53 -14.28 15.86
C ILE A 372 1.48 -15.13 14.99
N ILE A 373 2.58 -14.54 14.49
CA ILE A 373 3.57 -15.25 13.68
C ILE A 373 4.20 -16.42 14.45
N ILE A 374 4.59 -16.19 15.69
CA ILE A 374 5.18 -17.24 16.55
C ILE A 374 4.16 -18.34 16.82
N ALA A 375 2.91 -17.96 17.14
CA ALA A 375 1.84 -18.93 17.39
C ALA A 375 1.57 -19.83 16.17
N ASP A 376 1.45 -19.25 14.95
CA ASP A 376 1.26 -20.03 13.71
C ASP A 376 2.42 -20.99 13.46
N ASN A 377 3.66 -20.55 13.67
CA ASN A 377 4.84 -21.41 13.46
C ASN A 377 4.88 -22.57 14.45
N LEU A 378 4.54 -22.35 15.72
CA LEU A 378 4.48 -23.41 16.73
C LEU A 378 3.38 -24.43 16.43
N LEU A 379 2.20 -23.97 16.01
CA LEU A 379 1.09 -24.83 15.62
C LEU A 379 1.43 -25.67 14.37
N SER A 380 2.05 -25.07 13.37
CA SER A 380 2.51 -25.75 12.15
C SER A 380 3.47 -26.90 12.48
N LYS A 381 4.48 -26.67 13.32
CA LYS A 381 5.45 -27.68 13.70
C LYS A 381 4.79 -28.85 14.44
N ARG A 382 3.84 -28.59 15.35
CA ARG A 382 3.09 -29.63 16.06
C ARG A 382 2.27 -30.53 15.12
N THR A 383 1.66 -29.93 14.10
CA THR A 383 0.87 -30.68 13.11
C THR A 383 1.77 -31.58 12.25
N GLN A 384 2.92 -31.09 11.80
CA GLN A 384 3.91 -31.89 11.05
C GLN A 384 4.44 -33.06 11.86
N THR A 385 4.79 -32.85 13.15
CA THR A 385 5.29 -33.91 14.02
C THR A 385 4.25 -35.03 14.22
N LYS A 386 2.96 -34.67 14.41
CA LYS A 386 1.87 -35.63 14.54
C LYS A 386 1.64 -36.45 13.26
N GLN A 387 1.71 -35.81 12.08
CA GLN A 387 1.60 -36.51 10.79
C GLN A 387 2.75 -37.50 10.58
N THR A 388 3.99 -37.08 10.88
CA THR A 388 5.16 -37.97 10.77
C THR A 388 5.04 -39.17 11.71
N GLN A 389 4.59 -38.98 12.94
CA GLN A 389 4.35 -40.07 13.90
C GLN A 389 3.21 -41.01 13.44
N SER A 390 2.13 -40.48 12.89
CA SER A 390 1.02 -41.27 12.36
C SER A 390 1.45 -42.15 11.19
N ASN A 391 2.25 -41.60 10.26
CA ASN A 391 2.77 -42.35 9.12
C ASN A 391 3.73 -43.50 9.54
N LEU A 392 4.58 -43.23 10.53
CA LEU A 392 5.48 -44.25 11.09
C LEU A 392 4.74 -45.40 11.85
N CYS A 393 3.52 -45.11 12.36
CA CYS A 393 2.66 -46.13 12.97
C CYS A 393 1.87 -46.97 11.96
N VAL A 394 1.66 -46.47 10.76
CA VAL A 394 0.95 -47.19 9.67
C VAL A 394 1.91 -48.11 8.88
N GLU A 395 3.21 -47.83 8.88
CA GLU A 395 4.24 -48.65 8.24
C GLU A 395 4.78 -49.82 9.14
N LYS A 396 4.34 -49.89 10.41
CA LYS A 396 4.57 -51.05 11.29
C LYS A 396 3.33 -51.91 11.36
#